data_77ac9ff878f6e8ceb471a4f473cdd0de
#
_entry.id   77ac9ff878f6e8ceb471a4f473cdd0de
#
_cell.length_a   1.000
_cell.length_b   1.000
_cell.length_c   1.000
_cell.angle_alpha   90.00
_cell.angle_beta   90.00
_cell.angle_gamma   90.00
#
_symmetry.space_group_name_H-M   'P 1'
#
loop_
_entity.id
_entity.type
_entity.pdbx_description
1 polymer ?
#
loop_
_entity_poly.entity_id
_entity_poly.type
_entity_poly.pdbx_seq_one_letter_code
_entity_poly.pdbx_strand_id
1 'polypeptide(L)'
;MVRNSVIRRSLAAAAVLAVTAGCTAQAATEQPARADAKPGSSAPAQAGTATPSGADSATPKPKETTARPSKPAEVLMANGSKGKQVRELQARLAQIGWFDDRPTGTYGPVTVASVKGFQGKRGLPTTGDTDTVTWQKLLGMTTKPTREELNGKAVNKPAAKLDPRCTTGRVMCISKSTRTLSWVIDGKVQSTMDVRFGSQYTPTREGTFRVFQKSKDHVSTIYHTSMPYAMFFSGGQAVHYSSDFAARGYNGASHGCVNVRDKGKIASLFAQVHSGDKVVIYW
;
A
#
# COMPACT_ATOMS: atom_id res chain seq x y z
N MET A 1 -26.54 4.29 59.59
CA MET A 1 -26.03 5.62 60.01
C MET A 1 -25.65 6.39 58.78
N VAL A 2 -26.41 7.42 58.52
CA VAL A 2 -26.34 8.33 57.36
C VAL A 2 -25.29 9.38 57.66
N ARG A 3 -24.44 9.72 56.69
CA ARG A 3 -23.83 11.05 56.65
C ARG A 3 -23.63 11.51 55.19
N ASN A 4 -24.57 12.35 54.78
CA ASN A 4 -24.43 13.29 53.67
C ASN A 4 -23.32 14.31 53.96
N SER A 5 -22.55 14.67 52.98
CA SER A 5 -21.82 15.91 52.98
C SER A 5 -21.90 16.58 51.60
N VAL A 6 -22.72 17.58 51.56
CA VAL A 6 -22.88 18.60 50.51
C VAL A 6 -21.83 19.66 50.78
N ILE A 7 -21.27 20.30 49.74
CA ILE A 7 -20.64 21.64 49.74
C ILE A 7 -19.73 21.75 48.54
N ARG A 8 -19.59 22.75 47.77
CA ARG A 8 -20.15 24.11 47.56
C ARG A 8 -19.72 24.54 46.17
N ARG A 9 -20.59 25.21 45.50
CA ARG A 9 -20.30 25.96 44.26
C ARG A 9 -19.49 27.20 44.61
N SER A 10 -18.51 27.52 43.78
CA SER A 10 -17.96 28.88 43.70
C SER A 10 -17.91 29.30 42.26
N LEU A 11 -18.78 30.23 41.92
CA LEU A 11 -18.74 31.04 40.71
C LEU A 11 -17.69 32.14 40.92
N ALA A 12 -16.83 32.34 39.95
CA ALA A 12 -16.11 33.62 39.76
C ALA A 12 -16.19 33.97 38.30
N ALA A 13 -16.89 35.06 38.06
CA ALA A 13 -16.96 35.78 36.79
C ALA A 13 -16.01 36.96 36.86
N ALA A 14 -15.50 37.38 35.74
CA ALA A 14 -15.01 38.70 35.30
C ALA A 14 -13.80 38.53 34.40
N ALA A 15 -13.51 39.28 33.35
CA ALA A 15 -14.12 40.42 32.71
C ALA A 15 -13.53 40.52 31.30
N VAL A 16 -14.29 41.11 30.43
CA VAL A 16 -14.00 41.52 29.05
C VAL A 16 -12.92 42.62 29.04
N LEU A 17 -11.98 42.53 28.11
CA LEU A 17 -11.28 43.72 27.57
C LEU A 17 -11.05 43.50 26.07
N ALA A 18 -11.83 44.25 25.31
CA ALA A 18 -11.65 44.47 23.87
C ALA A 18 -10.59 45.56 23.68
N VAL A 19 -9.65 45.34 22.79
CA VAL A 19 -8.81 46.42 22.21
C VAL A 19 -8.84 46.24 20.70
N THR A 20 -9.48 47.19 20.06
CA THR A 20 -9.51 47.46 18.62
C THR A 20 -8.40 48.47 18.26
N ALA A 21 -7.65 48.14 17.25
CA ALA A 21 -6.98 49.08 16.33
C ALA A 21 -6.37 48.20 15.22
N GLY A 22 -6.61 48.32 13.98
CA GLY A 22 -6.92 49.43 13.10
C GLY A 22 -5.81 49.63 12.09
N CYS A 23 -6.13 49.46 10.78
CA CYS A 23 -5.44 49.98 9.58
C CYS A 23 -4.07 49.35 9.24
N THR A 24 -3.71 49.11 7.98
CA THR A 24 -4.12 49.63 6.64
C THR A 24 -3.59 48.70 5.56
N ALA A 25 -4.30 48.67 4.45
CA ALA A 25 -3.93 48.08 3.18
C ALA A 25 -2.74 48.80 2.52
N GLN A 26 -1.93 48.04 1.77
CA GLN A 26 -1.33 48.59 0.55
C GLN A 26 -1.09 47.46 -0.46
N ALA A 27 -1.75 47.62 -1.57
CA ALA A 27 -1.51 46.91 -2.80
C ALA A 27 -0.30 47.49 -3.53
N ALA A 28 0.50 46.67 -4.16
CA ALA A 28 1.34 47.07 -5.28
C ALA A 28 1.39 45.91 -6.28
N THR A 29 0.70 46.14 -7.35
CA THR A 29 0.84 45.57 -8.68
C THR A 29 2.24 45.81 -9.21
N GLU A 30 2.82 44.83 -9.91
CA GLU A 30 3.51 45.03 -11.18
C GLU A 30 3.94 43.68 -11.81
N GLN A 31 3.34 43.36 -12.94
CA GLN A 31 3.90 42.61 -14.03
C GLN A 31 4.17 43.70 -15.12
N PRO A 32 5.16 43.65 -16.03
CA PRO A 32 5.31 42.63 -17.05
C PRO A 32 6.76 42.38 -17.52
N ALA A 33 7.03 41.39 -18.32
CA ALA A 33 7.46 41.51 -19.72
C ALA A 33 7.88 40.18 -20.32
N ARG A 34 7.30 39.92 -21.47
CA ARG A 34 7.68 38.91 -22.48
C ARG A 34 9.02 39.25 -23.10
N ALA A 35 9.75 38.20 -23.51
CA ALA A 35 10.58 38.27 -24.69
C ALA A 35 10.64 36.91 -25.41
N ASP A 36 10.06 36.87 -26.60
CA ASP A 36 10.17 35.85 -27.59
C ASP A 36 11.60 35.78 -28.16
N ALA A 37 12.07 34.59 -28.49
CA ALA A 37 12.97 34.38 -29.64
C ALA A 37 13.08 32.90 -30.04
N LYS A 38 12.54 32.56 -31.17
CA LYS A 38 12.85 31.47 -32.10
C LYS A 38 13.34 32.17 -33.39
N PRO A 39 13.95 31.56 -34.39
CA PRO A 39 14.49 30.20 -34.62
C PRO A 39 15.90 30.20 -35.29
N GLY A 40 16.48 29.02 -35.48
CA GLY A 40 17.69 28.86 -36.31
C GLY A 40 17.87 27.42 -36.81
N SER A 41 17.41 27.20 -38.01
CA SER A 41 17.59 26.07 -38.91
C SER A 41 19.03 25.98 -39.40
N SER A 42 19.58 24.79 -39.58
CA SER A 42 20.43 24.38 -40.73
C SER A 42 20.91 22.93 -40.59
N ALA A 43 20.46 22.05 -41.46
CA ALA A 43 21.23 20.97 -42.06
C ALA A 43 21.81 21.52 -43.41
N PRO A 44 22.71 20.90 -44.20
CA PRO A 44 22.76 19.48 -44.51
C PRO A 44 24.17 18.86 -44.86
N ALA A 45 24.17 17.54 -45.14
CA ALA A 45 24.92 16.79 -46.17
C ALA A 45 26.46 16.59 -45.99
N GLN A 46 27.10 15.50 -46.30
CA GLN A 46 27.05 14.48 -47.37
C GLN A 46 28.00 13.32 -47.03
N ALA A 47 27.61 12.10 -47.30
CA ALA A 47 28.13 11.11 -48.23
C ALA A 47 29.63 10.70 -48.16
N GLY A 48 29.84 9.42 -47.92
CA GLY A 48 31.10 8.72 -48.15
C GLY A 48 30.86 7.22 -48.24
N THR A 49 30.68 6.73 -49.44
CA THR A 49 30.67 5.34 -49.90
C THR A 49 32.02 4.65 -49.73
N ALA A 50 32.03 3.42 -49.19
CA ALA A 50 32.94 2.36 -49.59
C ALA A 50 32.49 0.97 -49.05
N THR A 51 32.12 0.09 -49.94
CA THR A 51 32.10 -1.37 -49.86
C THR A 51 33.31 -1.85 -50.70
N PRO A 52 33.84 -3.09 -50.67
CA PRO A 52 33.41 -4.32 -49.98
C PRO A 52 34.57 -5.14 -49.36
N SER A 53 34.33 -6.17 -48.67
CA SER A 53 34.85 -7.53 -48.94
C SER A 53 34.68 -8.47 -47.74
N GLY A 54 33.98 -9.50 -47.89
CA GLY A 54 33.89 -10.85 -47.57
C GLY A 54 34.70 -11.42 -46.41
N ALA A 55 33.99 -12.08 -45.51
CA ALA A 55 34.41 -13.33 -44.89
C ALA A 55 33.18 -14.02 -44.31
N ASP A 56 32.90 -15.20 -44.80
CA ASP A 56 31.96 -16.17 -44.27
C ASP A 56 32.18 -16.43 -42.77
N SER A 57 31.15 -16.27 -41.98
CA SER A 57 31.07 -16.91 -40.68
C SER A 57 29.66 -17.42 -40.48
N ALA A 58 29.53 -18.72 -40.65
CA ALA A 58 28.30 -19.46 -40.46
C ALA A 58 27.79 -19.30 -39.01
N THR A 59 26.69 -18.56 -38.87
CA THR A 59 25.93 -18.49 -37.63
C THR A 59 25.14 -19.80 -37.46
N PRO A 60 25.23 -20.48 -36.34
CA PRO A 60 24.39 -21.65 -36.08
C PRO A 60 22.93 -21.21 -35.93
N LYS A 61 22.08 -21.69 -36.83
CA LYS A 61 20.63 -21.55 -36.79
C LYS A 61 20.11 -22.04 -35.43
N PRO A 62 19.32 -21.26 -34.69
CA PRO A 62 18.67 -21.75 -33.48
C PRO A 62 17.80 -22.94 -33.84
N LYS A 63 18.03 -24.06 -33.16
CA LYS A 63 17.21 -25.26 -33.23
C LYS A 63 15.81 -24.89 -32.79
N GLU A 64 14.91 -24.76 -33.74
CA GLU A 64 13.48 -24.65 -33.49
C GLU A 64 13.05 -25.91 -32.73
N THR A 65 12.92 -25.76 -31.40
CA THR A 65 12.25 -26.78 -30.60
C THR A 65 10.79 -26.71 -30.98
N THR A 66 10.35 -27.59 -31.83
CA THR A 66 8.94 -27.84 -32.15
C THR A 66 8.24 -28.18 -30.85
N ALA A 67 7.62 -27.17 -30.24
CA ALA A 67 6.70 -27.37 -29.13
C ALA A 67 5.55 -28.26 -29.65
N ARG A 68 5.45 -29.44 -29.09
CA ARG A 68 4.31 -30.34 -29.25
C ARG A 68 3.04 -29.53 -29.09
N PRO A 69 2.04 -29.61 -29.97
CA PRO A 69 0.80 -28.87 -29.81
C PRO A 69 0.14 -29.27 -28.49
N SER A 70 0.24 -28.37 -27.51
CA SER A 70 -0.45 -28.52 -26.24
C SER A 70 -1.95 -28.30 -26.51
N LYS A 71 -2.78 -29.23 -26.04
CA LYS A 71 -4.24 -29.07 -26.04
C LYS A 71 -4.59 -27.64 -25.58
N PRO A 72 -5.48 -26.91 -26.27
CA PRO A 72 -5.89 -25.58 -25.84
C PRO A 72 -6.25 -25.57 -24.36
N ALA A 73 -5.78 -24.58 -23.62
CA ALA A 73 -6.05 -24.45 -22.19
C ALA A 73 -7.57 -24.27 -21.99
N GLU A 74 -8.17 -25.14 -21.22
CA GLU A 74 -9.61 -25.10 -20.91
C GLU A 74 -9.89 -23.95 -19.92
N VAL A 75 -10.87 -23.11 -20.23
CA VAL A 75 -11.30 -22.03 -19.33
C VAL A 75 -12.12 -22.63 -18.19
N LEU A 76 -11.65 -22.47 -16.97
CA LEU A 76 -12.30 -22.94 -15.74
C LEU A 76 -13.24 -21.91 -15.14
N MET A 77 -12.84 -20.63 -15.17
CA MET A 77 -13.60 -19.51 -14.62
C MET A 77 -13.35 -18.26 -15.47
N ALA A 78 -14.41 -17.49 -15.72
CA ALA A 78 -14.40 -16.26 -16.49
C ALA A 78 -15.26 -15.18 -15.84
N ASN A 79 -15.27 -13.98 -16.40
CA ASN A 79 -16.14 -12.90 -15.95
C ASN A 79 -17.61 -13.38 -15.89
N GLY A 80 -18.28 -13.11 -14.77
CA GLY A 80 -19.64 -13.56 -14.48
C GLY A 80 -19.73 -14.91 -13.74
N SER A 81 -18.66 -15.72 -13.69
CA SER A 81 -18.63 -16.96 -12.91
C SER A 81 -18.85 -16.67 -11.42
N LYS A 82 -19.51 -17.61 -10.72
CA LYS A 82 -19.80 -17.48 -9.27
C LYS A 82 -19.55 -18.79 -8.54
N GLY A 83 -19.27 -18.70 -7.27
CA GLY A 83 -19.21 -19.85 -6.37
C GLY A 83 -17.91 -19.99 -5.58
N LYS A 84 -17.76 -21.17 -4.96
CA LYS A 84 -16.64 -21.45 -4.05
C LYS A 84 -15.27 -21.41 -4.75
N GLN A 85 -15.19 -21.88 -5.99
CA GLN A 85 -13.96 -21.91 -6.76
C GLN A 85 -13.49 -20.50 -7.14
N VAL A 86 -14.41 -19.61 -7.50
CA VAL A 86 -14.08 -18.19 -7.71
C VAL A 86 -13.59 -17.54 -6.42
N ARG A 87 -14.21 -17.85 -5.29
CA ARG A 87 -13.76 -17.36 -3.99
C ARG A 87 -12.37 -17.87 -3.63
N GLU A 88 -12.07 -19.13 -3.93
CA GLU A 88 -10.75 -19.71 -3.75
C GLU A 88 -9.71 -19.03 -4.65
N LEU A 89 -10.03 -18.80 -5.92
CA LEU A 89 -9.19 -18.05 -6.85
C LEU A 89 -8.82 -16.67 -6.28
N GLN A 90 -9.84 -15.91 -5.84
CA GLN A 90 -9.64 -14.58 -5.25
C GLN A 90 -8.76 -14.63 -4.01
N ALA A 91 -8.99 -15.59 -3.11
CA ALA A 91 -8.18 -15.76 -1.91
C ALA A 91 -6.72 -16.14 -2.23
N ARG A 92 -6.49 -17.01 -3.22
CA ARG A 92 -5.13 -17.35 -3.68
C ARG A 92 -4.42 -16.19 -4.35
N LEU A 93 -5.12 -15.43 -5.19
CA LEU A 93 -4.57 -14.20 -5.76
C LEU A 93 -4.21 -13.17 -4.67
N ALA A 94 -5.02 -13.08 -3.61
CA ALA A 94 -4.74 -12.23 -2.46
C ALA A 94 -3.48 -12.67 -1.69
N GLN A 95 -3.22 -13.97 -1.55
CA GLN A 95 -2.00 -14.50 -0.90
C GLN A 95 -0.72 -13.98 -1.55
N ILE A 96 -0.75 -13.72 -2.86
CA ILE A 96 0.41 -13.25 -3.64
C ILE A 96 0.28 -11.81 -4.13
N GLY A 97 -0.67 -11.06 -3.55
CA GLY A 97 -0.81 -9.61 -3.74
C GLY A 97 -1.40 -9.18 -5.09
N TRP A 98 -2.14 -10.06 -5.79
CA TRP A 98 -2.81 -9.72 -7.04
C TRP A 98 -4.30 -9.39 -6.87
N PHE A 99 -4.91 -9.73 -5.75
CA PHE A 99 -6.30 -9.43 -5.47
C PHE A 99 -6.39 -8.65 -4.16
N ASP A 100 -6.78 -7.39 -4.25
CA ASP A 100 -6.76 -6.45 -3.13
C ASP A 100 -8.15 -6.21 -2.52
N ASP A 101 -9.16 -6.96 -2.98
CA ASP A 101 -10.53 -6.88 -2.48
C ASP A 101 -10.88 -8.09 -1.61
N ARG A 102 -12.08 -8.09 -1.07
CA ARG A 102 -12.61 -9.23 -0.32
C ARG A 102 -13.02 -10.35 -1.27
N PRO A 103 -12.65 -11.61 -1.02
CA PRO A 103 -13.13 -12.75 -1.81
C PRO A 103 -14.66 -12.91 -1.70
N THR A 104 -15.37 -12.43 -2.71
CA THR A 104 -16.84 -12.46 -2.75
C THR A 104 -17.38 -13.76 -3.31
N GLY A 105 -16.59 -14.45 -4.14
CA GLY A 105 -17.01 -15.59 -4.93
C GLY A 105 -17.76 -15.18 -6.21
N THR A 106 -17.68 -13.91 -6.62
CA THR A 106 -18.18 -13.41 -7.91
C THR A 106 -17.01 -12.93 -8.75
N TYR A 107 -16.85 -13.47 -9.93
CA TYR A 107 -15.81 -13.10 -10.89
C TYR A 107 -16.23 -11.82 -11.61
N GLY A 108 -15.89 -10.68 -11.05
CA GLY A 108 -16.19 -9.36 -11.59
C GLY A 108 -14.95 -8.66 -12.17
N PRO A 109 -15.07 -7.37 -12.57
CA PRO A 109 -13.99 -6.61 -13.18
C PRO A 109 -12.68 -6.59 -12.38
N VAL A 110 -12.76 -6.52 -11.03
CA VAL A 110 -11.59 -6.58 -10.15
C VAL A 110 -10.87 -7.92 -10.27
N THR A 111 -11.61 -9.04 -10.35
CA THR A 111 -11.02 -10.37 -10.52
C THR A 111 -10.38 -10.50 -11.90
N VAL A 112 -11.04 -9.99 -12.96
CA VAL A 112 -10.48 -9.95 -14.33
C VAL A 112 -9.14 -9.19 -14.35
N ALA A 113 -9.09 -8.00 -13.75
CA ALA A 113 -7.87 -7.20 -13.69
C ALA A 113 -6.74 -7.91 -12.91
N SER A 114 -7.08 -8.55 -11.79
CA SER A 114 -6.15 -9.32 -10.97
C SER A 114 -5.56 -10.51 -11.72
N VAL A 115 -6.41 -11.25 -12.45
CA VAL A 115 -5.96 -12.39 -13.26
C VAL A 115 -5.09 -11.92 -14.42
N LYS A 116 -5.46 -10.84 -15.14
CA LYS A 116 -4.63 -10.25 -16.20
C LYS A 116 -3.25 -9.84 -15.67
N GLY A 117 -3.19 -9.17 -14.53
CA GLY A 117 -1.94 -8.79 -13.90
C GLY A 117 -1.07 -9.99 -13.54
N PHE A 118 -1.65 -11.02 -12.93
CA PHE A 118 -0.98 -12.28 -12.63
C PHE A 118 -0.46 -12.98 -13.89
N GLN A 119 -1.30 -13.11 -14.92
CA GLN A 119 -0.95 -13.74 -16.20
C GLN A 119 0.22 -13.00 -16.87
N GLY A 120 0.14 -11.67 -17.00
CA GLY A 120 1.19 -10.87 -17.63
C GLY A 120 2.53 -10.98 -16.90
N LYS A 121 2.53 -10.97 -15.55
CA LYS A 121 3.77 -11.15 -14.76
C LYS A 121 4.37 -12.55 -14.90
N ARG A 122 3.61 -13.53 -15.36
CA ARG A 122 4.05 -14.93 -15.50
C ARG A 122 4.26 -15.36 -16.95
N GLY A 123 4.18 -14.42 -17.90
CA GLY A 123 4.34 -14.70 -19.33
C GLY A 123 3.21 -15.59 -19.89
N LEU A 124 2.04 -15.57 -19.26
CA LEU A 124 0.84 -16.26 -19.74
C LEU A 124 0.02 -15.32 -20.63
N PRO A 125 -0.84 -15.86 -21.53
CA PRO A 125 -1.80 -15.04 -22.27
C PRO A 125 -2.69 -14.23 -21.30
N THR A 126 -2.73 -12.91 -21.48
CA THR A 126 -3.43 -11.97 -20.57
C THR A 126 -4.92 -11.87 -20.89
N THR A 127 -5.61 -12.98 -20.94
CA THR A 127 -7.03 -13.07 -21.26
C THR A 127 -7.92 -12.47 -20.17
N GLY A 128 -7.50 -12.58 -18.92
CA GLY A 128 -8.30 -12.25 -17.75
C GLY A 128 -9.26 -13.36 -17.33
N ASP A 129 -9.31 -14.48 -18.08
CA ASP A 129 -9.99 -15.70 -17.69
C ASP A 129 -9.01 -16.66 -17.01
N THR A 130 -9.49 -17.45 -16.08
CA THR A 130 -8.68 -18.47 -15.42
C THR A 130 -8.85 -19.79 -16.13
N ASP A 131 -7.88 -20.12 -16.98
CA ASP A 131 -7.77 -21.42 -17.64
C ASP A 131 -6.97 -22.41 -16.78
N THR A 132 -6.87 -23.66 -17.27
CA THR A 132 -6.15 -24.74 -16.60
C THR A 132 -4.68 -24.40 -16.34
N VAL A 133 -4.01 -23.69 -17.26
CA VAL A 133 -2.59 -23.30 -17.12
C VAL A 133 -2.43 -22.21 -16.07
N THR A 134 -3.27 -21.18 -16.13
CA THR A 134 -3.30 -20.08 -15.13
C THR A 134 -3.57 -20.65 -13.73
N TRP A 135 -4.56 -21.55 -13.62
CA TRP A 135 -4.91 -22.17 -12.35
C TRP A 135 -3.77 -23.02 -11.78
N GLN A 136 -3.14 -23.90 -12.56
CA GLN A 136 -2.01 -24.71 -12.13
C GLN A 136 -0.83 -23.85 -11.70
N LYS A 137 -0.54 -22.76 -12.43
CA LYS A 137 0.52 -21.82 -12.06
C LYS A 137 0.24 -21.16 -10.72
N LEU A 138 -1.02 -20.78 -10.47
CA LEU A 138 -1.45 -20.19 -9.22
C LEU A 138 -1.38 -21.18 -8.06
N LEU A 139 -1.79 -22.42 -8.27
CA LEU A 139 -1.69 -23.50 -7.27
C LEU A 139 -0.25 -23.73 -6.83
N GLY A 140 0.70 -23.75 -7.77
CA GLY A 140 2.12 -23.92 -7.45
C GLY A 140 2.77 -22.76 -6.69
N MET A 141 2.07 -21.62 -6.57
CA MET A 141 2.58 -20.41 -5.92
C MET A 141 1.83 -20.04 -4.65
N THR A 142 0.78 -20.78 -4.31
CA THR A 142 -0.12 -20.46 -3.19
C THR A 142 -0.42 -21.72 -2.40
N THR A 143 -0.86 -21.55 -1.17
CA THR A 143 -1.37 -22.65 -0.34
C THR A 143 -2.88 -22.70 -0.38
N LYS A 144 -3.47 -23.83 0.05
CA LYS A 144 -4.93 -23.91 0.20
C LYS A 144 -5.41 -22.79 1.15
N PRO A 145 -6.35 -21.94 0.70
CA PRO A 145 -6.80 -20.84 1.55
C PRO A 145 -7.50 -21.33 2.82
N THR A 146 -7.21 -20.66 3.93
CA THR A 146 -7.90 -20.86 5.20
C THR A 146 -9.32 -20.30 5.15
N ARG A 147 -10.15 -20.63 6.14
CA ARG A 147 -11.50 -20.09 6.27
C ARG A 147 -11.48 -18.56 6.41
N GLU A 148 -10.51 -18.04 7.11
CA GLU A 148 -10.28 -16.60 7.30
C GLU A 148 -9.93 -15.91 5.98
N GLU A 149 -9.04 -16.49 5.18
CA GLU A 149 -8.69 -16.00 3.85
C GLU A 149 -9.89 -16.00 2.90
N LEU A 150 -10.67 -17.08 2.88
CA LEU A 150 -11.90 -17.17 2.08
C LEU A 150 -12.96 -16.13 2.51
N ASN A 151 -12.96 -15.71 3.76
CA ASN A 151 -13.87 -14.70 4.29
C ASN A 151 -13.31 -13.26 4.21
N GLY A 152 -12.17 -13.06 3.54
CA GLY A 152 -11.52 -11.75 3.44
C GLY A 152 -10.93 -11.24 4.75
N LYS A 153 -10.74 -12.13 5.71
CA LYS A 153 -10.03 -11.89 6.97
C LYS A 153 -8.59 -12.42 6.86
N ALA A 154 -8.02 -12.37 5.65
CA ALA A 154 -6.63 -12.78 5.46
C ALA A 154 -5.76 -11.96 6.41
N VAL A 155 -5.19 -12.63 7.37
CA VAL A 155 -4.14 -12.09 8.22
C VAL A 155 -2.84 -12.36 7.45
N ASN A 156 -2.19 -11.33 7.00
CA ASN A 156 -0.87 -11.48 6.39
C ASN A 156 0.09 -12.10 7.41
N LYS A 157 0.88 -13.04 6.96
CA LYS A 157 1.92 -13.63 7.82
C LYS A 157 3.15 -12.74 7.76
N PRO A 158 3.72 -12.34 8.92
CA PRO A 158 4.98 -11.63 8.94
C PRO A 158 6.09 -12.48 8.30
N ALA A 159 7.14 -11.82 7.83
CA ALA A 159 8.33 -12.52 7.36
C ALA A 159 8.85 -13.46 8.43
N ALA A 160 9.32 -14.66 8.03
CA ALA A 160 9.85 -15.66 8.95
C ALA A 160 11.07 -15.14 9.75
N LYS A 161 11.81 -14.18 9.17
CA LYS A 161 12.94 -13.50 9.81
C LYS A 161 12.68 -12.00 9.84
N LEU A 162 12.86 -11.40 11.01
CA LEU A 162 12.80 -9.95 11.17
C LEU A 162 13.95 -9.26 10.40
N ASP A 163 13.70 -8.07 9.92
CA ASP A 163 14.76 -7.17 9.44
C ASP A 163 15.76 -6.93 10.59
N PRO A 164 17.09 -6.97 10.34
CA PRO A 164 18.10 -6.77 11.39
C PRO A 164 17.91 -5.49 12.21
N ARG A 165 17.38 -4.43 11.60
CA ARG A 165 17.06 -3.15 12.29
C ARG A 165 15.96 -3.28 13.33
N CYS A 166 15.17 -4.36 13.28
CA CYS A 166 14.05 -4.64 14.18
C CYS A 166 14.43 -5.51 15.38
N THR A 167 15.68 -5.97 15.49
CA THR A 167 16.08 -6.97 16.50
C THR A 167 16.43 -6.39 17.86
N THR A 168 16.59 -5.08 17.98
CA THR A 168 16.99 -4.41 19.22
C THR A 168 16.09 -3.24 19.58
N GLY A 169 15.77 -3.11 20.84
CA GLY A 169 14.93 -2.05 21.40
C GLY A 169 13.44 -2.24 21.04
N ARG A 170 12.70 -1.15 21.12
CA ARG A 170 11.25 -1.09 20.87
C ARG A 170 10.99 -0.62 19.45
N VAL A 171 10.37 -1.45 18.62
CA VAL A 171 10.31 -1.22 17.18
C VAL A 171 8.94 -1.57 16.59
N MET A 172 8.34 -0.66 15.84
CA MET A 172 7.33 -0.98 14.85
C MET A 172 8.03 -1.46 13.57
N CYS A 173 8.09 -2.78 13.39
CA CYS A 173 8.75 -3.43 12.25
C CYS A 173 7.73 -3.66 11.14
N ILE A 174 7.85 -2.93 10.03
CA ILE A 174 6.81 -2.83 8.99
C ILE A 174 7.37 -3.32 7.66
N SER A 175 6.89 -4.50 7.25
CA SER A 175 7.24 -5.10 5.97
C SER A 175 6.21 -4.75 4.91
N LYS A 176 6.64 -4.13 3.81
CA LYS A 176 5.79 -3.82 2.66
C LYS A 176 5.51 -5.08 1.83
N SER A 177 6.47 -6.00 1.75
CA SER A 177 6.32 -7.25 1.01
C SER A 177 5.28 -8.18 1.62
N THR A 178 5.23 -8.29 2.95
CA THR A 178 4.24 -9.11 3.66
C THR A 178 3.00 -8.32 4.09
N ARG A 179 2.99 -7.01 3.91
CA ARG A 179 1.91 -6.10 4.35
C ARG A 179 1.58 -6.25 5.84
N THR A 180 2.63 -6.38 6.67
CA THR A 180 2.48 -6.55 8.11
C THR A 180 3.23 -5.49 8.90
N LEU A 181 2.67 -5.12 10.04
CA LEU A 181 3.35 -4.44 11.12
C LEU A 181 3.51 -5.42 12.27
N SER A 182 4.73 -5.65 12.71
CA SER A 182 5.05 -6.39 13.93
C SER A 182 5.54 -5.41 15.00
N TRP A 183 4.91 -5.41 16.16
CA TRP A 183 5.43 -4.75 17.35
C TRP A 183 6.48 -5.64 17.98
N VAL A 184 7.71 -5.16 18.07
CA VAL A 184 8.86 -5.94 18.49
C VAL A 184 9.54 -5.25 19.68
N ILE A 185 9.90 -6.02 20.68
CA ILE A 185 10.71 -5.57 21.82
C ILE A 185 11.90 -6.54 21.94
N ASP A 186 13.11 -6.00 21.76
CA ASP A 186 14.37 -6.76 21.84
C ASP A 186 14.33 -8.07 21.04
N GLY A 187 13.92 -7.96 19.78
CA GLY A 187 13.81 -9.08 18.83
C GLY A 187 12.61 -10.01 19.03
N LYS A 188 11.81 -9.82 20.08
CA LYS A 188 10.63 -10.64 20.36
C LYS A 188 9.38 -9.96 19.83
N VAL A 189 8.66 -10.62 18.92
CA VAL A 189 7.38 -10.15 18.39
C VAL A 189 6.31 -10.23 19.47
N GLN A 190 5.72 -9.10 19.83
CA GLN A 190 4.64 -8.97 20.81
C GLN A 190 3.27 -9.09 20.17
N SER A 191 3.09 -8.47 19.01
CA SER A 191 1.86 -8.52 18.23
C SER A 191 2.13 -8.29 16.75
N THR A 192 1.22 -8.76 15.90
CA THR A 192 1.28 -8.54 14.45
C THR A 192 -0.10 -8.13 13.95
N MET A 193 -0.11 -7.21 12.98
CA MET A 193 -1.33 -6.73 12.35
C MET A 193 -1.12 -6.43 10.89
N ASP A 194 -2.21 -6.52 10.11
CA ASP A 194 -2.20 -6.18 8.70
C ASP A 194 -2.11 -4.68 8.49
N VAL A 195 -1.35 -4.28 7.48
CA VAL A 195 -1.20 -2.88 7.09
C VAL A 195 -1.40 -2.66 5.60
N ARG A 196 -1.88 -1.46 5.25
CA ARG A 196 -1.99 -0.95 3.89
C ARG A 196 -1.20 0.34 3.78
N PHE A 197 -0.58 0.57 2.63
CA PHE A 197 0.36 1.65 2.38
C PHE A 197 -0.21 2.72 1.45
N GLY A 198 0.58 3.74 1.21
CA GLY A 198 0.31 4.78 0.23
C GLY A 198 0.33 4.26 -1.21
N SER A 199 -0.34 5.01 -2.10
CA SER A 199 -0.34 4.74 -3.54
C SER A 199 1.04 5.02 -4.17
N GLN A 200 1.18 4.70 -5.45
CA GLN A 200 2.39 5.07 -6.21
C GLN A 200 2.63 6.59 -6.30
N TYR A 201 1.57 7.40 -6.16
CA TYR A 201 1.66 8.87 -6.21
C TYR A 201 1.99 9.48 -4.84
N THR A 202 1.65 8.79 -3.78
CA THR A 202 1.89 9.20 -2.38
C THR A 202 2.47 8.02 -1.59
N PRO A 203 3.68 7.57 -1.92
CA PRO A 203 4.22 6.33 -1.34
C PRO A 203 4.53 6.49 0.15
N THR A 204 4.33 5.41 0.89
CA THR A 204 4.86 5.32 2.26
C THR A 204 6.38 5.28 2.20
N ARG A 205 7.04 6.19 2.91
CA ARG A 205 8.50 6.29 2.95
C ARG A 205 9.10 5.07 3.62
N GLU A 206 10.20 4.59 3.07
CA GLU A 206 10.99 3.48 3.61
C GLU A 206 12.18 4.00 4.38
N GLY A 207 12.66 3.23 5.32
CA GLY A 207 13.81 3.59 6.13
C GLY A 207 13.62 3.30 7.62
N THR A 208 14.45 3.97 8.42
CA THR A 208 14.39 3.93 9.88
C THR A 208 14.01 5.31 10.40
N PHE A 209 12.93 5.35 11.14
CA PHE A 209 12.34 6.56 11.72
C PHE A 209 12.12 6.38 13.22
N ARG A 210 11.62 7.43 13.85
CA ARG A 210 11.13 7.42 15.23
C ARG A 210 9.75 8.03 15.32
N VAL A 211 8.94 7.53 16.22
CA VAL A 211 7.67 8.21 16.57
C VAL A 211 8.00 9.53 17.22
N PHE A 212 7.58 10.65 16.62
CA PHE A 212 7.80 11.97 17.17
C PHE A 212 6.53 12.60 17.78
N GLN A 213 5.36 12.11 17.38
CA GLN A 213 4.08 12.62 17.89
C GLN A 213 3.05 11.51 17.92
N LYS A 214 2.15 11.54 18.91
CA LYS A 214 1.00 10.64 19.05
C LYS A 214 -0.26 11.46 19.23
N SER A 215 -1.35 11.04 18.61
CA SER A 215 -2.68 11.64 18.78
C SER A 215 -3.75 10.56 18.71
N LYS A 216 -4.57 10.45 19.77
CA LYS A 216 -5.58 9.37 19.87
C LYS A 216 -6.72 9.56 18.88
N ASP A 217 -7.20 10.79 18.74
CA ASP A 217 -8.39 11.12 17.94
C ASP A 217 -8.04 12.17 16.85
N HIS A 218 -6.95 11.90 16.13
CA HIS A 218 -6.46 12.81 15.09
C HIS A 218 -7.39 12.88 13.88
N VAL A 219 -7.56 14.08 13.34
CA VAL A 219 -8.18 14.32 12.03
C VAL A 219 -7.17 15.03 11.13
N SER A 220 -6.95 14.52 9.94
CA SER A 220 -6.04 15.14 8.98
C SER A 220 -6.54 16.52 8.57
N THR A 221 -5.70 17.54 8.71
CA THR A 221 -6.01 18.91 8.26
C THR A 221 -5.98 19.06 6.75
N ILE A 222 -5.28 18.15 6.04
CA ILE A 222 -5.14 18.19 4.58
C ILE A 222 -6.27 17.40 3.91
N TYR A 223 -6.58 16.21 4.41
CA TYR A 223 -7.54 15.28 3.77
C TYR A 223 -8.89 15.22 4.50
N HIS A 224 -9.03 15.91 5.63
CA HIS A 224 -10.24 15.93 6.48
C HIS A 224 -10.74 14.52 6.84
N THR A 225 -9.83 13.55 6.96
CA THR A 225 -10.12 12.16 7.30
C THR A 225 -9.69 11.84 8.71
N SER A 226 -10.50 11.02 9.38
CA SER A 226 -10.17 10.53 10.73
C SER A 226 -8.98 9.57 10.70
N MET A 227 -8.04 9.78 11.62
CA MET A 227 -6.83 8.99 11.80
C MET A 227 -6.69 8.56 13.28
N PRO A 228 -7.61 7.74 13.82
CA PRO A 228 -7.54 7.35 15.23
C PRO A 228 -6.25 6.59 15.54
N TYR A 229 -5.73 6.83 16.74
CA TYR A 229 -4.48 6.23 17.22
C TYR A 229 -3.26 6.55 16.34
N ALA A 230 -3.18 7.77 15.84
CA ALA A 230 -2.08 8.20 14.98
C ALA A 230 -0.75 8.28 15.74
N MET A 231 0.27 7.65 15.17
CA MET A 231 1.67 7.66 15.61
C MET A 231 2.52 8.15 14.44
N PHE A 232 2.90 9.41 14.46
CA PHE A 232 3.62 10.09 13.38
C PHE A 232 5.10 9.74 13.42
N PHE A 233 5.66 9.41 12.24
CA PHE A 233 7.06 8.98 12.13
C PHE A 233 7.85 9.72 11.03
N SER A 234 7.19 10.31 10.02
CA SER A 234 7.89 11.00 8.92
C SER A 234 7.00 12.07 8.30
N GLY A 235 7.21 13.34 8.66
CA GLY A 235 6.36 14.46 8.23
C GLY A 235 4.90 14.18 8.61
N GLY A 236 3.98 14.23 7.64
CA GLY A 236 2.56 13.91 7.87
C GLY A 236 2.22 12.41 7.83
N GLN A 237 3.20 11.50 7.65
CA GLN A 237 2.95 10.06 7.60
C GLN A 237 2.91 9.46 9.01
N ALA A 238 1.88 8.69 9.28
CA ALA A 238 1.64 8.05 10.57
C ALA A 238 1.20 6.59 10.40
N VAL A 239 1.41 5.78 11.44
CA VAL A 239 0.68 4.53 11.64
C VAL A 239 -0.62 4.88 12.34
N HIS A 240 -1.79 4.49 11.79
CA HIS A 240 -3.08 4.79 12.40
C HIS A 240 -4.18 3.80 11.99
N TYR A 241 -5.29 3.77 12.70
CA TYR A 241 -6.48 3.04 12.28
C TYR A 241 -7.10 3.67 11.02
N SER A 242 -7.54 2.83 10.09
CA SER A 242 -8.30 3.26 8.92
C SER A 242 -9.60 2.46 8.81
N SER A 243 -10.73 3.14 8.93
CA SER A 243 -12.05 2.56 8.71
C SER A 243 -12.26 2.14 7.25
N ASP A 244 -11.66 2.86 6.32
CA ASP A 244 -11.65 2.51 4.90
C ASP A 244 -10.90 1.20 4.64
N PHE A 245 -9.72 1.01 5.23
CA PHE A 245 -8.99 -0.25 5.13
C PHE A 245 -9.76 -1.41 5.81
N ALA A 246 -10.43 -1.14 6.92
CA ALA A 246 -11.27 -2.14 7.59
C ALA A 246 -12.47 -2.57 6.74
N ALA A 247 -13.08 -1.64 6.01
CA ALA A 247 -14.27 -1.88 5.19
C ALA A 247 -13.94 -2.49 3.83
N ARG A 248 -12.92 -1.96 3.12
CA ARG A 248 -12.60 -2.29 1.72
C ARG A 248 -11.37 -3.16 1.55
N GLY A 249 -10.65 -3.48 2.63
CA GLY A 249 -9.42 -4.26 2.53
C GLY A 249 -8.34 -3.52 1.73
N TYR A 250 -7.63 -4.25 0.89
CA TYR A 250 -6.55 -3.69 0.08
C TYR A 250 -7.02 -2.95 -1.18
N ASN A 251 -8.34 -2.89 -1.43
CA ASN A 251 -8.89 -2.06 -2.50
C ASN A 251 -8.80 -0.59 -2.09
N GLY A 252 -7.87 0.13 -2.69
CA GLY A 252 -7.49 1.49 -2.35
C GLY A 252 -6.12 1.60 -1.68
N ALA A 253 -5.76 2.81 -1.31
CA ALA A 253 -4.47 3.15 -0.71
C ALA A 253 -4.60 4.30 0.28
N SER A 254 -3.56 4.55 1.07
CA SER A 254 -3.43 5.78 1.85
C SER A 254 -2.71 6.88 1.04
N HIS A 255 -2.60 8.06 1.63
CA HIS A 255 -1.76 9.15 1.12
C HIS A 255 -0.36 9.14 1.76
N GLY A 256 0.19 7.94 1.98
CA GLY A 256 1.53 7.72 2.53
C GLY A 256 1.54 7.16 3.95
N CYS A 257 0.44 7.18 4.67
CA CYS A 257 0.34 6.58 5.99
C CYS A 257 0.38 5.05 5.95
N VAL A 258 0.70 4.43 7.07
CA VAL A 258 0.55 3.01 7.32
C VAL A 258 -0.81 2.80 7.97
N ASN A 259 -1.79 2.37 7.18
CA ASN A 259 -3.14 2.09 7.65
C ASN A 259 -3.22 0.73 8.34
N VAL A 260 -3.87 0.66 9.50
CA VAL A 260 -4.21 -0.58 10.22
C VAL A 260 -5.72 -0.77 10.20
N ARG A 261 -6.20 -2.00 9.93
CA ARG A 261 -7.66 -2.31 9.88
C ARG A 261 -8.22 -2.86 11.19
N ASP A 262 -7.37 -3.40 12.06
CA ASP A 262 -7.78 -3.93 13.36
C ASP A 262 -7.72 -2.84 14.42
N LYS A 263 -8.91 -2.29 14.76
CA LYS A 263 -9.03 -1.19 15.72
C LYS A 263 -8.57 -1.58 17.13
N GLY A 264 -8.79 -2.83 17.55
CA GLY A 264 -8.37 -3.32 18.85
C GLY A 264 -6.85 -3.44 18.96
N LYS A 265 -6.21 -4.02 17.92
CA LYS A 265 -4.75 -4.17 17.88
C LYS A 265 -4.03 -2.83 17.84
N ILE A 266 -4.49 -1.89 17.01
CA ILE A 266 -3.84 -0.57 16.94
C ILE A 266 -4.04 0.24 18.23
N ALA A 267 -5.20 0.12 18.90
CA ALA A 267 -5.43 0.74 20.19
C ALA A 267 -4.46 0.21 21.25
N SER A 268 -4.27 -1.13 21.30
CA SER A 268 -3.30 -1.77 22.18
C SER A 268 -1.86 -1.37 21.85
N LEU A 269 -1.50 -1.29 20.56
CA LEU A 269 -0.18 -0.80 20.13
C LEU A 269 0.03 0.65 20.54
N PHE A 270 -0.95 1.51 20.30
CA PHE A 270 -0.89 2.93 20.67
C PHE A 270 -0.67 3.14 22.17
N ALA A 271 -1.28 2.32 23.02
CA ALA A 271 -1.08 2.38 24.47
C ALA A 271 0.35 2.02 24.89
N GLN A 272 1.04 1.18 24.11
CA GLN A 272 2.38 0.70 24.42
C GLN A 272 3.49 1.58 23.81
N VAL A 273 3.29 2.11 22.61
CA VAL A 273 4.30 2.90 21.89
C VAL A 273 4.52 4.25 22.59
N HIS A 274 5.78 4.66 22.70
CA HIS A 274 6.18 5.97 23.21
C HIS A 274 6.80 6.82 22.09
N SER A 275 6.80 8.14 22.27
CA SER A 275 7.63 9.02 21.43
C SER A 275 9.10 8.62 21.59
N GLY A 276 9.83 8.55 20.48
CA GLY A 276 11.19 8.02 20.41
C GLY A 276 11.29 6.55 20.03
N ASP A 277 10.22 5.75 20.12
CA ASP A 277 10.22 4.35 19.67
C ASP A 277 10.51 4.26 18.17
N LYS A 278 11.27 3.24 17.79
CA LYS A 278 11.74 3.05 16.42
C LYS A 278 10.62 2.60 15.48
N VAL A 279 10.66 3.08 14.24
CA VAL A 279 9.81 2.63 13.15
C VAL A 279 10.71 2.23 11.98
N VAL A 280 10.66 0.99 11.57
CA VAL A 280 11.42 0.46 10.42
C VAL A 280 10.45 0.03 9.35
N ILE A 281 10.58 0.60 8.14
CA ILE A 281 9.73 0.29 6.99
C ILE A 281 10.62 -0.19 5.85
N TYR A 282 10.32 -1.38 5.31
CA TYR A 282 11.16 -2.07 4.33
C TYR A 282 10.35 -2.99 3.40
N TRP A 283 10.97 -3.42 2.31
CA TRP A 283 10.48 -4.47 1.39
C TRP A 283 10.85 -5.87 1.83
#